data_ed90ef769d545649559d77b21c9af691
#
_entry.id   ed90ef769d545649559d77b21c9af691
#
_cell.length_a   1.000
_cell.length_b   1.000
_cell.length_c   1.000
_cell.angle_alpha   90.00
_cell.angle_beta   90.00
_cell.angle_gamma   90.00
#
_symmetry.space_group_name_H-M   'P 1'
#
loop_
_entity.id
_entity.type
_entity.pdbx_description
1 polymer ?
#
loop_
_entity_poly.entity_id
_entity_poly.type
_entity_poly.pdbx_seq_one_letter_code
_entity_poly.pdbx_strand_id
1 'polypeptide(L)'
;LVERRQIGLKDSRSAPYAALQAAMSTRDRSGVLQLVENIVIEESIPQGSLANGLRFRSGNLFSQVFILEPTLMVIGLNHRAAPLAMRERFWISENRRYEVLRQLKSGEGIEEVVVFSTCCRTEFLVWASEATLAATSLLNFLSVEHGLKLTEWEHFYRLLDECALTHVFQVTSGLDSIVLGEPQIVAQVKAAWEQARTVSAAGRFLNAVIARGLEVSTRVRKETAIEKLAVSIPTAALELARQIFGSLDGRRVLLLGTGKMSELSARSMVDSGAGSVVVIDQSPTRARELAEKFGGTAARLADRWNCMLRADIVITATGCSHVVLTREEAERIAIERNRVALVIMDIGMPRDVEPDVCRVDGILLYDLDGLEHAVKNNAAEYRSTVAEAERIIAAEAQAFRGKLQAESMVPIIVALRHRLDEICRQELESFIEERGPFTREQDQSLHAITSQVIKKIASSLARELKELPEKEEQEKMTAAVTRLFHLESPQRASAGTRSEKRNERSKERAVAIN
;
A
#
# COMPACT_ATOMS: atom_id res chain seq x y z
N LEU A 1 39.22 12.83 -22.66
CA LEU A 1 40.13 11.80 -22.11
C LEU A 1 40.08 11.91 -20.59
N VAL A 2 39.16 11.22 -19.95
CA VAL A 2 39.23 10.93 -18.49
C VAL A 2 38.90 9.43 -18.37
N GLU A 3 39.89 8.69 -17.96
CA GLU A 3 39.85 7.26 -17.72
C GLU A 3 38.84 6.90 -16.65
N ARG A 4 37.86 6.07 -17.01
CA ARG A 4 37.03 5.34 -16.05
C ARG A 4 37.86 4.19 -15.47
N ARG A 5 38.33 4.32 -14.25
CA ARG A 5 38.77 3.17 -13.46
C ARG A 5 37.53 2.34 -13.07
N GLN A 6 37.38 1.20 -13.69
CA GLN A 6 36.52 0.13 -13.22
C GLN A 6 37.10 -0.44 -11.92
N ILE A 7 36.48 -0.12 -10.81
CA ILE A 7 36.68 -0.84 -9.55
C ILE A 7 35.67 -2.00 -9.58
N GLY A 8 36.19 -3.22 -9.76
CA GLY A 8 35.42 -4.46 -9.70
C GLY A 8 34.94 -4.71 -8.26
N LEU A 9 33.74 -4.28 -7.95
CA LEU A 9 32.99 -4.78 -6.81
C LEU A 9 32.42 -6.14 -7.21
N LYS A 10 33.01 -7.20 -6.72
CA LYS A 10 32.44 -8.56 -6.78
C LYS A 10 31.10 -8.54 -6.04
N ASP A 11 30.09 -8.93 -6.77
CA ASP A 11 28.68 -9.03 -6.42
C ASP A 11 28.46 -9.98 -5.22
N SER A 12 28.65 -9.50 -4.00
CA SER A 12 28.32 -10.25 -2.77
C SER A 12 26.80 -10.29 -2.50
N ARG A 13 26.02 -9.52 -3.27
CA ARG A 13 24.55 -9.45 -3.13
C ARG A 13 23.79 -10.52 -3.90
N SER A 14 24.40 -11.19 -4.87
CA SER A 14 23.72 -12.21 -5.70
C SER A 14 23.58 -13.58 -5.02
N ALA A 15 24.42 -13.92 -4.04
CA ALA A 15 24.46 -15.23 -3.40
C ALA A 15 23.20 -15.53 -2.53
N PRO A 16 22.68 -14.61 -1.70
CA PRO A 16 21.46 -14.84 -0.93
C PRO A 16 20.22 -15.06 -1.82
N TYR A 17 20.12 -14.32 -2.92
CA TYR A 17 19.00 -14.41 -3.86
C TYR A 17 19.00 -15.71 -4.67
N ALA A 18 20.17 -16.21 -5.07
CA ALA A 18 20.29 -17.50 -5.74
C ALA A 18 19.91 -18.68 -4.82
N ALA A 19 20.30 -18.60 -3.53
CA ALA A 19 19.94 -19.59 -2.53
C ALA A 19 18.42 -19.60 -2.24
N LEU A 20 17.77 -18.42 -2.18
CA LEU A 20 16.33 -18.29 -2.01
C LEU A 20 15.56 -18.89 -3.20
N GLN A 21 16.03 -18.64 -4.42
CA GLN A 21 15.43 -19.21 -5.65
C GLN A 21 15.53 -20.74 -5.66
N ALA A 22 16.66 -21.31 -5.23
CA ALA A 22 16.85 -22.74 -5.07
C ALA A 22 15.92 -23.33 -3.99
N ALA A 23 15.80 -22.68 -2.84
CA ALA A 23 14.92 -23.10 -1.74
C ALA A 23 13.43 -23.07 -2.14
N MET A 24 12.99 -22.03 -2.88
CA MET A 24 11.62 -21.94 -3.42
C MET A 24 11.32 -23.05 -4.45
N SER A 25 12.29 -23.45 -5.28
CA SER A 25 12.12 -24.51 -6.28
C SER A 25 12.03 -25.91 -5.65
N THR A 26 12.64 -26.13 -4.49
CA THR A 26 12.64 -27.42 -3.76
C THR A 26 11.49 -27.55 -2.75
N ARG A 27 10.61 -26.54 -2.60
CA ARG A 27 9.59 -26.47 -1.54
C ARG A 27 10.16 -26.59 -0.10
N ASP A 28 11.41 -26.25 0.07
CA ASP A 28 12.05 -26.21 1.40
C ASP A 28 11.61 -24.93 2.15
N ARG A 29 10.53 -25.07 2.92
CA ARG A 29 9.95 -23.98 3.73
C ARG A 29 10.97 -23.39 4.73
N SER A 30 11.84 -24.22 5.29
CA SER A 30 12.82 -23.81 6.30
C SER A 30 13.91 -22.92 5.69
N GLY A 31 14.42 -23.29 4.53
CA GLY A 31 15.44 -22.53 3.80
C GLY A 31 14.91 -21.21 3.24
N VAL A 32 13.66 -21.19 2.76
CA VAL A 32 12.99 -19.95 2.30
C VAL A 32 12.80 -18.98 3.45
N LEU A 33 12.32 -19.43 4.61
CA LEU A 33 12.13 -18.58 5.79
C LEU A 33 13.44 -17.93 6.25
N GLN A 34 14.52 -18.70 6.36
CA GLN A 34 15.82 -18.21 6.84
C GLN A 34 16.45 -17.20 5.86
N LEU A 35 16.24 -17.36 4.56
CA LEU A 35 16.73 -16.44 3.54
C LEU A 35 15.89 -15.16 3.45
N VAL A 36 14.58 -15.23 3.62
CA VAL A 36 13.70 -14.05 3.71
C VAL A 36 14.01 -13.23 4.96
N GLU A 37 14.30 -13.88 6.11
CA GLU A 37 14.75 -13.21 7.33
C GLU A 37 15.98 -12.34 7.08
N ASN A 38 17.02 -12.89 6.45
CA ASN A 38 18.24 -12.16 6.15
C ASN A 38 17.97 -10.96 5.22
N ILE A 39 17.11 -11.12 4.23
CA ILE A 39 16.76 -10.07 3.27
C ILE A 39 15.90 -8.96 3.93
N VAL A 40 14.98 -9.31 4.81
CA VAL A 40 14.08 -8.35 5.48
C VAL A 40 14.81 -7.54 6.56
N ILE A 41 15.78 -8.14 7.26
CA ILE A 41 16.51 -7.49 8.36
C ILE A 41 17.63 -6.57 7.84
N GLU A 42 18.39 -6.97 6.81
CA GLU A 42 19.53 -6.18 6.31
C GLU A 42 19.12 -4.85 5.65
N GLU A 43 17.91 -4.74 5.10
CA GLU A 43 17.48 -3.54 4.36
C GLU A 43 16.55 -2.60 5.16
N SER A 44 16.21 -2.94 6.40
CA SER A 44 15.36 -2.10 7.28
C SER A 44 16.11 -0.93 7.94
N ILE A 45 17.42 -0.75 7.66
CA ILE A 45 18.22 0.35 8.21
C ILE A 45 18.20 1.53 7.24
N PRO A 46 17.71 2.72 7.64
CA PRO A 46 17.73 3.92 6.79
C PRO A 46 19.16 4.31 6.45
N GLN A 47 19.48 4.47 5.16
CA GLN A 47 20.81 4.87 4.67
C GLN A 47 21.26 6.29 5.10
N GLY A 48 20.53 6.99 5.96
CA GLY A 48 20.85 8.34 6.47
C GLY A 48 21.45 8.41 7.89
N SER A 49 21.54 7.29 8.63
CA SER A 49 21.95 7.30 10.06
C SER A 49 23.42 6.93 10.34
N LEU A 50 24.31 6.91 9.35
CA LEU A 50 25.71 6.49 9.51
C LEU A 50 26.70 7.64 9.85
N ALA A 51 26.23 8.75 10.42
CA ALA A 51 27.11 9.90 10.76
C ALA A 51 27.62 9.92 12.21
N ASN A 52 27.29 8.97 13.08
CA ASN A 52 27.90 8.91 14.42
C ASN A 52 28.32 7.48 14.78
N GLY A 53 29.63 7.32 14.82
CA GLY A 53 30.43 6.13 15.00
C GLY A 53 30.06 5.21 16.17
N LEU A 54 29.22 4.23 15.93
CA LEU A 54 29.09 3.04 16.77
C LEU A 54 29.65 1.84 16.01
N ARG A 55 30.91 1.48 16.35
CA ARG A 55 31.52 0.20 15.95
C ARG A 55 30.79 -0.94 16.65
N PHE A 56 29.94 -1.66 15.94
CA PHE A 56 29.43 -2.94 16.41
C PHE A 56 30.53 -4.00 16.31
N ARG A 57 30.96 -4.53 17.46
CA ARG A 57 31.80 -5.73 17.54
C ARG A 57 30.99 -6.92 17.06
N SER A 58 31.51 -7.63 16.07
CA SER A 58 31.04 -8.95 15.64
C SER A 58 31.14 -9.96 16.81
N GLY A 59 30.04 -10.29 17.42
CA GLY A 59 29.98 -11.30 18.47
C GLY A 59 28.54 -11.67 18.78
N ASN A 60 28.11 -12.87 18.34
CA ASN A 60 26.89 -13.60 18.73
C ASN A 60 25.54 -12.88 18.54
N LEU A 61 25.12 -12.73 17.29
CA LEU A 61 23.74 -12.33 16.93
C LEU A 61 22.76 -13.53 16.77
N PHE A 62 23.14 -14.72 17.17
CA PHE A 62 22.32 -15.95 17.02
C PHE A 62 21.33 -16.22 18.15
N SER A 63 21.02 -15.24 18.99
CA SER A 63 20.09 -15.40 20.11
C SER A 63 19.05 -14.29 20.21
N GLN A 64 18.70 -13.60 19.13
CA GLN A 64 17.51 -12.75 19.17
C GLN A 64 16.28 -13.64 19.00
N VAL A 65 15.61 -13.82 20.12
CA VAL A 65 14.28 -14.40 20.28
C VAL A 65 13.38 -13.87 19.16
N PHE A 66 12.81 -14.79 18.37
CA PHE A 66 11.73 -14.50 17.43
C PHE A 66 10.64 -13.70 18.15
N ILE A 67 10.54 -12.42 17.88
CA ILE A 67 9.46 -11.59 18.40
C ILE A 67 8.25 -11.86 17.50
N LEU A 68 7.40 -12.78 17.95
CA LEU A 68 6.09 -13.07 17.38
C LEU A 68 5.11 -11.95 17.71
N GLU A 69 5.46 -10.70 17.39
CA GLU A 69 4.58 -9.56 17.67
C GLU A 69 3.90 -9.08 16.39
N PRO A 70 2.60 -8.74 16.51
CA PRO A 70 1.89 -8.16 15.39
C PRO A 70 2.54 -6.84 14.95
N THR A 71 2.83 -6.72 13.67
CA THR A 71 3.61 -5.63 13.07
C THR A 71 2.84 -4.99 11.92
N LEU A 72 2.84 -3.66 11.87
CA LEU A 72 2.37 -2.93 10.69
C LEU A 72 3.44 -2.98 9.61
N MET A 73 3.07 -3.41 8.41
CA MET A 73 4.00 -3.55 7.29
C MET A 73 3.42 -2.94 6.01
N VAL A 74 4.26 -2.27 5.24
CA VAL A 74 3.99 -1.90 3.84
C VAL A 74 5.03 -2.56 2.96
N ILE A 75 4.58 -3.34 1.99
CA ILE A 75 5.41 -3.86 0.90
C ILE A 75 4.84 -3.35 -0.40
N GLY A 76 5.67 -2.78 -1.26
CA GLY A 76 5.18 -2.27 -2.54
C GLY A 76 6.24 -1.63 -3.39
N LEU A 77 5.80 -1.16 -4.55
CA LEU A 77 6.59 -0.39 -5.49
C LEU A 77 5.83 0.88 -5.90
N ASN A 78 6.56 1.92 -6.22
CA ASN A 78 6.01 3.18 -6.71
C ASN A 78 6.84 3.75 -7.87
N HIS A 79 6.45 4.92 -8.38
CA HIS A 79 7.12 5.62 -9.48
C HIS A 79 8.59 5.98 -9.20
N ARG A 80 9.02 6.03 -7.93
CA ARG A 80 10.42 6.31 -7.55
C ARG A 80 11.27 5.04 -7.50
N ALA A 81 10.67 3.91 -7.12
CA ALA A 81 11.37 2.66 -6.91
C ALA A 81 11.41 1.77 -8.18
N ALA A 82 10.42 1.92 -9.07
CA ALA A 82 10.25 1.03 -10.21
C ALA A 82 9.88 1.78 -11.50
N PRO A 83 10.44 1.37 -12.66
CA PRO A 83 10.07 1.93 -13.95
C PRO A 83 8.62 1.59 -14.29
N LEU A 84 8.02 2.38 -15.20
CA LEU A 84 6.61 2.26 -15.60
C LEU A 84 6.25 0.84 -16.06
N ALA A 85 7.09 0.19 -16.88
CA ALA A 85 6.86 -1.18 -17.34
C ALA A 85 6.72 -2.21 -16.20
N MET A 86 7.44 -1.99 -15.10
CA MET A 86 7.33 -2.84 -13.93
C MET A 86 6.05 -2.52 -13.15
N ARG A 87 5.71 -1.24 -12.98
CA ARG A 87 4.46 -0.82 -12.32
C ARG A 87 3.23 -1.37 -13.06
N GLU A 88 3.23 -1.38 -14.39
CA GLU A 88 2.17 -1.98 -15.23
C GLU A 88 2.00 -3.48 -14.96
N ARG A 89 3.10 -4.22 -14.87
CA ARG A 89 3.06 -5.67 -14.63
C ARG A 89 2.47 -6.02 -13.27
N PHE A 90 2.73 -5.20 -12.25
CA PHE A 90 2.22 -5.40 -10.90
C PHE A 90 0.92 -4.65 -10.61
N TRP A 91 0.38 -3.92 -11.58
CA TRP A 91 -0.88 -3.23 -11.42
C TRP A 91 -2.05 -4.19 -11.21
N ILE A 92 -2.91 -3.89 -10.23
CA ILE A 92 -4.08 -4.68 -9.88
C ILE A 92 -5.32 -3.84 -10.15
N SER A 93 -6.12 -4.25 -11.13
CA SER A 93 -7.36 -3.58 -11.49
C SER A 93 -8.39 -3.61 -10.34
N GLU A 94 -9.32 -2.67 -10.32
CA GLU A 94 -10.35 -2.57 -9.27
C GLU A 94 -11.16 -3.85 -9.11
N ASN A 95 -11.50 -4.49 -10.21
CA ASN A 95 -12.29 -5.73 -10.20
C ASN A 95 -11.52 -6.91 -9.59
N ARG A 96 -10.20 -7.00 -9.86
CA ARG A 96 -9.34 -8.07 -9.33
C ARG A 96 -9.00 -7.89 -7.85
N ARG A 97 -9.04 -6.67 -7.30
CA ARG A 97 -8.67 -6.42 -5.90
C ARG A 97 -9.47 -7.25 -4.90
N TYR A 98 -10.75 -7.50 -5.15
CA TYR A 98 -11.56 -8.33 -4.25
C TYR A 98 -11.06 -9.78 -4.13
N GLU A 99 -10.61 -10.35 -5.24
CA GLU A 99 -10.04 -11.71 -5.27
C GLU A 99 -8.67 -11.72 -4.58
N VAL A 100 -7.80 -10.78 -4.95
CA VAL A 100 -6.46 -10.61 -4.36
C VAL A 100 -6.54 -10.43 -2.84
N LEU A 101 -7.46 -9.60 -2.35
CA LEU A 101 -7.67 -9.39 -0.91
C LEU A 101 -8.09 -10.67 -0.19
N ARG A 102 -8.98 -11.50 -0.78
CA ARG A 102 -9.37 -12.78 -0.17
C ARG A 102 -8.20 -13.78 -0.15
N GLN A 103 -7.44 -13.84 -1.23
CA GLN A 103 -6.28 -14.71 -1.36
C GLN A 103 -5.21 -14.33 -0.33
N LEU A 104 -4.82 -13.06 -0.25
CA LEU A 104 -3.83 -12.56 0.69
C LEU A 104 -4.28 -12.72 2.15
N LYS A 105 -5.57 -12.48 2.45
CA LYS A 105 -6.13 -12.68 3.80
C LYS A 105 -6.02 -14.12 4.29
N SER A 106 -5.93 -15.10 3.39
CA SER A 106 -5.70 -16.50 3.72
C SER A 106 -4.22 -16.88 3.85
N GLY A 107 -3.31 -15.94 3.55
CA GLY A 107 -1.86 -16.14 3.64
C GLY A 107 -1.37 -16.26 5.08
N GLU A 108 -0.35 -17.10 5.29
CA GLU A 108 0.28 -17.26 6.59
C GLU A 108 0.89 -15.93 7.07
N GLY A 109 0.68 -15.58 8.33
CA GLY A 109 1.21 -14.35 8.94
C GLY A 109 0.39 -13.09 8.64
N ILE A 110 -0.63 -13.12 7.77
CA ILE A 110 -1.44 -11.97 7.38
C ILE A 110 -2.75 -11.93 8.17
N GLU A 111 -2.87 -11.01 9.13
CA GLU A 111 -4.09 -10.82 9.91
C GLU A 111 -5.06 -9.83 9.25
N GLU A 112 -4.55 -8.75 8.66
CA GLU A 112 -5.34 -7.78 7.91
C GLU A 112 -4.54 -7.33 6.69
N VAL A 113 -5.22 -7.00 5.60
CA VAL A 113 -4.57 -6.49 4.38
C VAL A 113 -5.44 -5.50 3.63
N VAL A 114 -4.81 -4.43 3.13
CA VAL A 114 -5.39 -3.48 2.17
C VAL A 114 -4.45 -3.34 0.99
N VAL A 115 -4.98 -3.30 -0.22
CA VAL A 115 -4.21 -3.19 -1.47
C VAL A 115 -4.46 -1.82 -2.10
N PHE A 116 -3.41 -1.01 -2.21
CA PHE A 116 -3.41 0.24 -2.96
C PHE A 116 -2.74 -0.01 -4.32
N SER A 117 -3.52 0.02 -5.39
CA SER A 117 -2.97 -0.09 -6.74
C SER A 117 -3.56 1.02 -7.60
N THR A 118 -2.67 1.91 -8.06
CA THR A 118 -2.97 3.10 -8.88
C THR A 118 -1.99 3.14 -10.06
N CYS A 119 -2.05 4.17 -10.90
CA CYS A 119 -1.05 4.36 -11.96
C CYS A 119 0.38 4.57 -11.43
N CYS A 120 0.52 5.01 -10.18
CA CYS A 120 1.81 5.40 -9.62
C CYS A 120 2.41 4.36 -8.67
N ARG A 121 1.61 3.42 -8.15
CA ARG A 121 2.03 2.47 -7.12
C ARG A 121 1.18 1.23 -7.06
N THR A 122 1.78 0.15 -6.59
CA THR A 122 1.07 -1.02 -6.05
C THR A 122 1.68 -1.37 -4.70
N GLU A 123 0.88 -1.24 -3.65
CA GLU A 123 1.28 -1.40 -2.26
C GLU A 123 0.32 -2.31 -1.51
N PHE A 124 0.89 -3.12 -0.62
CA PHE A 124 0.19 -3.99 0.30
C PHE A 124 0.43 -3.48 1.71
N LEU A 125 -0.60 -2.90 2.31
CA LEU A 125 -0.61 -2.52 3.72
C LEU A 125 -1.11 -3.71 4.51
N VAL A 126 -0.29 -4.23 5.41
CA VAL A 126 -0.54 -5.48 6.13
C VAL A 126 -0.41 -5.26 7.63
N TRP A 127 -1.35 -5.79 8.39
CA TRP A 127 -1.17 -6.08 9.79
C TRP A 127 -0.78 -7.55 9.90
N ALA A 128 0.45 -7.80 10.23
CA ALA A 128 1.05 -9.13 10.26
C ALA A 128 1.11 -9.66 11.69
N SER A 129 0.72 -10.91 11.92
CA SER A 129 1.03 -11.60 13.18
C SER A 129 2.50 -11.96 13.28
N GLU A 130 3.15 -12.16 12.13
CA GLU A 130 4.58 -12.41 11.98
C GLU A 130 5.06 -11.83 10.64
N ALA A 131 5.98 -10.87 10.69
CA ALA A 131 6.42 -10.11 9.52
C ALA A 131 7.05 -10.99 8.43
N THR A 132 7.86 -11.99 8.82
CA THR A 132 8.55 -12.89 7.89
C THR A 132 7.58 -13.78 7.12
N LEU A 133 6.60 -14.37 7.83
CA LEU A 133 5.57 -15.20 7.19
C LEU A 133 4.69 -14.39 6.25
N ALA A 134 4.29 -13.19 6.68
CA ALA A 134 3.50 -12.28 5.85
C ALA A 134 4.26 -11.84 4.59
N ALA A 135 5.55 -11.48 4.73
CA ALA A 135 6.40 -11.13 3.59
C ALA A 135 6.57 -12.31 2.63
N THR A 136 6.76 -13.53 3.15
CA THR A 136 6.86 -14.75 2.34
C THR A 136 5.56 -15.03 1.58
N SER A 137 4.41 -14.86 2.25
CA SER A 137 3.09 -15.02 1.61
C SER A 137 2.87 -14.02 0.47
N LEU A 138 3.29 -12.76 0.66
CA LEU A 138 3.24 -11.72 -0.38
C LEU A 138 4.20 -12.02 -1.54
N LEU A 139 5.44 -12.45 -1.24
CA LEU A 139 6.41 -12.85 -2.26
C LEU A 139 5.87 -14.00 -3.14
N ASN A 140 5.31 -15.02 -2.51
CA ASN A 140 4.71 -16.15 -3.21
C ASN A 140 3.54 -15.69 -4.10
N PHE A 141 2.67 -14.82 -3.58
CA PHE A 141 1.58 -14.22 -4.36
C PHE A 141 2.12 -13.47 -5.59
N LEU A 142 3.08 -12.56 -5.41
CA LEU A 142 3.64 -11.76 -6.49
C LEU A 142 4.38 -12.62 -7.52
N SER A 143 5.05 -13.68 -7.09
CA SER A 143 5.75 -14.61 -7.98
C SER A 143 4.77 -15.44 -8.81
N VAL A 144 3.68 -15.93 -8.23
CA VAL A 144 2.69 -16.76 -8.92
C VAL A 144 1.81 -15.92 -9.86
N GLU A 145 1.29 -14.79 -9.38
CA GLU A 145 0.32 -13.99 -10.12
C GLU A 145 0.95 -13.02 -11.12
N HIS A 146 2.13 -12.49 -10.82
CA HIS A 146 2.78 -11.45 -11.64
C HIS A 146 4.17 -11.84 -12.16
N GLY A 147 4.62 -13.09 -11.90
CA GLY A 147 5.91 -13.58 -12.35
C GLY A 147 7.10 -12.78 -11.78
N LEU A 148 7.00 -12.33 -10.51
CA LEU A 148 8.10 -11.62 -9.85
C LEU A 148 9.34 -12.49 -9.80
N LYS A 149 10.45 -11.97 -10.32
CA LYS A 149 11.78 -12.57 -10.20
C LYS A 149 12.46 -12.02 -8.94
N LEU A 150 13.27 -12.83 -8.27
CA LEU A 150 13.97 -12.39 -7.07
C LEU A 150 14.90 -11.20 -7.32
N THR A 151 15.52 -11.10 -8.49
CA THR A 151 16.35 -9.94 -8.89
C THR A 151 15.57 -8.64 -9.01
N GLU A 152 14.26 -8.71 -9.13
CA GLU A 152 13.37 -7.54 -9.22
C GLU A 152 12.82 -7.12 -7.86
N TRP A 153 13.06 -7.92 -6.83
CA TRP A 153 12.62 -7.63 -5.46
C TRP A 153 13.26 -6.37 -4.88
N GLU A 154 14.42 -5.96 -5.38
CA GLU A 154 15.07 -4.70 -5.02
C GLU A 154 14.23 -3.45 -5.35
N HIS A 155 13.29 -3.54 -6.29
CA HIS A 155 12.35 -2.47 -6.62
C HIS A 155 11.17 -2.37 -5.64
N PHE A 156 11.01 -3.35 -4.74
CA PHE A 156 9.97 -3.34 -3.71
C PHE A 156 10.53 -2.82 -2.40
N TYR A 157 10.04 -1.69 -1.94
CA TYR A 157 10.36 -1.24 -0.58
C TYR A 157 9.56 -2.02 0.45
N ARG A 158 10.15 -2.14 1.63
CA ARG A 158 9.60 -2.84 2.78
C ARG A 158 9.72 -1.91 3.98
N LEU A 159 8.60 -1.52 4.51
CA LEU A 159 8.52 -0.59 5.62
C LEU A 159 7.80 -1.28 6.78
N LEU A 160 8.33 -1.12 7.98
CA LEU A 160 7.78 -1.70 9.19
C LEU A 160 7.40 -0.61 10.19
N ASP A 161 6.38 -0.88 10.99
CA ASP A 161 5.94 -0.09 12.14
C ASP A 161 5.86 1.42 11.87
N GLU A 162 6.73 2.22 12.47
CA GLU A 162 6.73 3.68 12.35
C GLU A 162 7.01 4.16 10.93
N CYS A 163 7.92 3.48 10.22
CA CYS A 163 8.20 3.79 8.82
C CYS A 163 6.97 3.48 7.94
N ALA A 164 6.31 2.36 8.17
CA ALA A 164 5.08 1.99 7.46
C ALA A 164 3.95 2.98 7.75
N LEU A 165 3.77 3.37 9.02
CA LEU A 165 2.75 4.33 9.43
C LEU A 165 2.98 5.71 8.82
N THR A 166 4.21 6.21 8.89
CA THR A 166 4.63 7.49 8.29
C THR A 166 4.37 7.48 6.80
N HIS A 167 4.75 6.39 6.11
CA HIS A 167 4.53 6.23 4.68
C HIS A 167 3.03 6.25 4.32
N VAL A 168 2.18 5.54 5.06
CA VAL A 168 0.72 5.58 4.84
C VAL A 168 0.19 7.00 4.97
N PHE A 169 0.68 7.78 5.94
CA PHE A 169 0.27 9.18 6.11
C PHE A 169 0.81 10.08 5.00
N GLN A 170 2.02 9.85 4.49
CA GLN A 170 2.57 10.53 3.32
C GLN A 170 1.74 10.24 2.07
N VAL A 171 1.42 8.97 1.82
CA VAL A 171 0.59 8.55 0.68
C VAL A 171 -0.80 9.17 0.75
N THR A 172 -1.50 9.07 1.88
CA THR A 172 -2.84 9.64 2.05
C THR A 172 -2.86 11.16 1.92
N SER A 173 -1.76 11.82 2.26
CA SER A 173 -1.61 13.28 2.13
C SER A 173 -1.14 13.71 0.74
N GLY A 174 -0.78 12.77 -0.15
CA GLY A 174 -0.30 13.03 -1.50
C GLY A 174 1.15 13.51 -1.58
N LEU A 175 1.97 13.32 -0.52
CA LEU A 175 3.39 13.69 -0.54
C LEU A 175 4.23 12.71 -1.34
N ASP A 176 3.77 11.47 -1.48
CA ASP A 176 4.44 10.45 -2.28
C ASP A 176 3.74 10.19 -3.63
N SER A 177 2.90 11.09 -4.10
CA SER A 177 2.30 11.04 -5.44
C SER A 177 3.24 11.65 -6.48
N ILE A 178 3.07 11.25 -7.77
CA ILE A 178 3.73 11.90 -8.93
C ILE A 178 3.47 13.40 -8.87
N VAL A 179 2.24 13.75 -8.57
CA VAL A 179 1.79 15.12 -8.38
C VAL A 179 1.59 15.38 -6.90
N LEU A 180 2.44 16.24 -6.33
CA LEU A 180 2.38 16.59 -4.92
C LEU A 180 1.00 17.14 -4.53
N GLY A 181 0.42 16.59 -3.45
CA GLY A 181 -0.86 17.05 -2.94
C GLY A 181 -2.08 16.68 -3.78
N GLU A 182 -1.95 15.77 -4.74
CA GLU A 182 -3.04 15.34 -5.63
C GLU A 182 -4.32 14.98 -4.84
N PRO A 183 -5.46 15.64 -5.11
CA PRO A 183 -6.69 15.37 -4.35
C PRO A 183 -7.26 13.97 -4.58
N GLN A 184 -6.95 13.35 -5.72
CA GLN A 184 -7.51 12.06 -6.13
C GLN A 184 -7.02 10.91 -5.25
N ILE A 185 -5.82 11.02 -4.65
CA ILE A 185 -5.28 9.96 -3.79
C ILE A 185 -6.18 9.66 -2.59
N VAL A 186 -6.83 10.68 -2.01
CA VAL A 186 -7.78 10.50 -0.90
C VAL A 186 -8.96 9.62 -1.31
N ALA A 187 -9.51 9.84 -2.50
CA ALA A 187 -10.61 9.03 -3.02
C ALA A 187 -10.15 7.59 -3.33
N GLN A 188 -8.95 7.43 -3.89
CA GLN A 188 -8.35 6.13 -4.19
C GLN A 188 -8.09 5.32 -2.92
N VAL A 189 -7.56 5.95 -1.87
CA VAL A 189 -7.35 5.31 -0.56
C VAL A 189 -8.68 4.88 0.06
N LYS A 190 -9.70 5.74 0.04
CA LYS A 190 -11.04 5.41 0.53
C LYS A 190 -11.65 4.23 -0.23
N ALA A 191 -11.53 4.20 -1.55
CA ALA A 191 -12.03 3.11 -2.39
C ALA A 191 -11.34 1.78 -2.07
N ALA A 192 -9.99 1.78 -1.95
CA ALA A 192 -9.21 0.60 -1.61
C ALA A 192 -9.57 0.07 -0.20
N TRP A 193 -9.73 0.97 0.75
CA TRP A 193 -10.15 0.65 2.11
C TRP A 193 -11.55 0.02 2.14
N GLU A 194 -12.52 0.61 1.44
CA GLU A 194 -13.89 0.08 1.38
C GLU A 194 -13.95 -1.30 0.72
N GLN A 195 -13.15 -1.52 -0.33
CA GLN A 195 -13.02 -2.84 -0.95
C GLN A 195 -12.49 -3.88 0.06
N ALA A 196 -11.46 -3.54 0.84
CA ALA A 196 -10.90 -4.43 1.86
C ALA A 196 -11.92 -4.72 2.99
N ARG A 197 -12.69 -3.72 3.41
CA ARG A 197 -13.78 -3.88 4.39
C ARG A 197 -14.87 -4.80 3.89
N THR A 198 -15.28 -4.65 2.64
CA THR A 198 -16.33 -5.45 2.00
C THR A 198 -16.04 -6.95 2.04
N VAL A 199 -14.77 -7.34 1.90
CA VAL A 199 -14.33 -8.74 1.98
C VAL A 199 -13.78 -9.14 3.35
N SER A 200 -13.94 -8.31 4.37
CA SER A 200 -13.41 -8.51 5.73
C SER A 200 -11.89 -8.74 5.77
N ALA A 201 -11.17 -8.15 4.81
CA ALA A 201 -9.71 -8.18 4.78
C ALA A 201 -9.09 -7.09 5.67
N ALA A 202 -9.76 -5.92 5.83
CA ALA A 202 -9.38 -4.90 6.78
C ALA A 202 -10.17 -5.10 8.08
N GLY A 203 -9.45 -5.14 9.21
CA GLY A 203 -10.00 -5.29 10.53
C GLY A 203 -9.78 -4.04 11.38
N ARG A 204 -9.67 -4.22 12.70
CA ARG A 204 -9.57 -3.12 13.67
C ARG A 204 -8.35 -2.22 13.43
N PHE A 205 -7.19 -2.84 13.20
CA PHE A 205 -5.91 -2.11 13.13
C PHE A 205 -5.79 -1.29 11.84
N LEU A 206 -5.98 -1.90 10.68
CA LEU A 206 -5.89 -1.17 9.41
C LEU A 206 -7.02 -0.15 9.25
N ASN A 207 -8.21 -0.41 9.79
CA ASN A 207 -9.27 0.59 9.84
C ASN A 207 -8.84 1.82 10.63
N ALA A 208 -8.18 1.65 11.79
CA ALA A 208 -7.68 2.76 12.59
C ALA A 208 -6.55 3.52 11.90
N VAL A 209 -5.59 2.80 11.28
CA VAL A 209 -4.47 3.40 10.54
C VAL A 209 -4.97 4.26 9.38
N ILE A 210 -5.86 3.73 8.54
CA ILE A 210 -6.34 4.45 7.35
C ILE A 210 -7.24 5.63 7.76
N ALA A 211 -8.12 5.44 8.74
CA ALA A 211 -8.94 6.53 9.25
C ALA A 211 -8.06 7.68 9.76
N ARG A 212 -7.01 7.36 10.54
CA ARG A 212 -6.05 8.38 11.00
C ARG A 212 -5.30 9.03 9.86
N GLY A 213 -4.84 8.28 8.86
CA GLY A 213 -4.19 8.82 7.66
C GLY A 213 -5.07 9.84 6.92
N LEU A 214 -6.37 9.58 6.81
CA LEU A 214 -7.33 10.51 6.21
C LEU A 214 -7.53 11.80 7.06
N GLU A 215 -7.52 11.69 8.39
CA GLU A 215 -7.54 12.85 9.29
C GLU A 215 -6.27 13.68 9.15
N VAL A 216 -5.10 13.02 9.13
CA VAL A 216 -3.80 13.67 8.92
C VAL A 216 -3.74 14.36 7.56
N SER A 217 -4.21 13.71 6.50
CA SER A 217 -4.34 14.32 5.17
C SER A 217 -5.18 15.60 5.20
N THR A 218 -6.29 15.59 5.91
CA THR A 218 -7.15 16.77 6.08
C THR A 218 -6.42 17.90 6.81
N ARG A 219 -5.65 17.56 7.84
CA ARG A 219 -4.85 18.49 8.62
C ARG A 219 -3.74 19.11 7.77
N VAL A 220 -2.96 18.28 7.06
CA VAL A 220 -1.89 18.72 6.16
C VAL A 220 -2.43 19.70 5.12
N ARG A 221 -3.57 19.40 4.49
CA ARG A 221 -4.22 20.27 3.49
C ARG A 221 -4.67 21.62 4.05
N LYS A 222 -5.12 21.64 5.31
CA LYS A 222 -5.56 22.89 5.98
C LYS A 222 -4.40 23.75 6.46
N GLU A 223 -3.36 23.12 7.01
CA GLU A 223 -2.26 23.82 7.68
C GLU A 223 -1.10 24.15 6.74
N THR A 224 -1.05 23.55 5.53
CA THR A 224 0.01 23.81 4.55
C THR A 224 -0.55 24.29 3.21
N ALA A 225 0.31 24.84 2.36
CA ALA A 225 -0.06 25.25 1.01
C ALA A 225 -0.07 24.12 -0.02
N ILE A 226 -0.10 22.85 0.42
CA ILE A 226 0.09 21.68 -0.46
C ILE A 226 -0.93 21.60 -1.60
N GLU A 227 -2.18 22.02 -1.37
CA GLU A 227 -3.22 22.05 -2.42
C GLU A 227 -2.95 23.10 -3.48
N LYS A 228 -2.29 24.21 -3.13
CA LYS A 228 -1.93 25.27 -4.08
C LYS A 228 -0.79 24.86 -5.00
N LEU A 229 0.05 23.94 -4.52
CA LEU A 229 1.18 23.38 -5.26
C LEU A 229 0.78 22.15 -6.08
N ALA A 230 -0.43 21.63 -5.89
CA ALA A 230 -0.92 20.46 -6.59
C ALA A 230 -1.09 20.75 -8.08
N VAL A 231 -0.07 20.46 -8.86
CA VAL A 231 -0.16 20.45 -10.32
C VAL A 231 -0.71 19.08 -10.71
N SER A 232 -1.97 19.01 -11.11
CA SER A 232 -2.58 17.73 -11.52
C SER A 232 -2.01 17.24 -12.86
N ILE A 233 -2.12 15.93 -13.17
CA ILE A 233 -1.76 15.41 -14.50
C ILE A 233 -2.46 16.22 -15.63
N PRO A 234 -3.75 16.59 -15.54
CA PRO A 234 -4.38 17.51 -16.48
C PRO A 234 -3.66 18.86 -16.63
N THR A 235 -3.21 19.45 -15.53
CA THR A 235 -2.46 20.72 -15.57
C THR A 235 -1.07 20.52 -16.18
N ALA A 236 -0.40 19.41 -15.85
CA ALA A 236 0.88 19.03 -16.45
C ALA A 236 0.77 18.87 -17.97
N ALA A 237 -0.26 18.16 -18.41
CA ALA A 237 -0.55 17.96 -19.82
C ALA A 237 -0.81 19.30 -20.56
N LEU A 238 -1.57 20.21 -19.94
CA LEU A 238 -1.82 21.53 -20.46
C LEU A 238 -0.53 22.36 -20.58
N GLU A 239 0.27 22.39 -19.52
CA GLU A 239 1.52 23.15 -19.49
C GLU A 239 2.51 22.65 -20.54
N LEU A 240 2.64 21.33 -20.68
CA LEU A 240 3.44 20.71 -21.72
C LEU A 240 2.94 21.08 -23.12
N ALA A 241 1.62 21.05 -23.35
CA ALA A 241 1.05 21.46 -24.62
C ALA A 241 1.36 22.93 -24.94
N ARG A 242 1.29 23.83 -23.95
CA ARG A 242 1.66 25.25 -24.09
C ARG A 242 3.15 25.45 -24.39
N GLN A 243 4.03 24.68 -23.74
CA GLN A 243 5.47 24.73 -24.04
C GLN A 243 5.78 24.33 -25.48
N ILE A 244 5.05 23.34 -26.02
CA ILE A 244 5.28 22.87 -27.38
C ILE A 244 4.64 23.78 -28.43
N PHE A 245 3.42 24.21 -28.22
CA PHE A 245 2.63 24.94 -29.23
C PHE A 245 2.57 26.46 -29.02
N GLY A 246 2.97 26.96 -27.84
CA GLY A 246 2.78 28.35 -27.43
C GLY A 246 1.32 28.65 -27.09
N SER A 247 0.44 28.70 -28.10
CA SER A 247 -1.02 28.83 -27.94
C SER A 247 -1.74 27.54 -28.31
N LEU A 248 -2.85 27.28 -27.64
CA LEU A 248 -3.76 26.17 -27.95
C LEU A 248 -4.90 26.60 -28.86
N ASP A 249 -4.98 27.89 -29.25
CA ASP A 249 -6.03 28.40 -30.11
C ASP A 249 -6.12 27.62 -31.43
N GLY A 250 -7.29 27.08 -31.71
CA GLY A 250 -7.55 26.29 -32.91
C GLY A 250 -6.93 24.89 -32.93
N ARG A 251 -6.17 24.46 -31.90
CA ARG A 251 -5.60 23.11 -31.83
C ARG A 251 -6.69 22.06 -31.67
N ARG A 252 -6.49 20.93 -32.32
CA ARG A 252 -7.44 19.80 -32.35
C ARG A 252 -6.97 18.75 -31.38
N VAL A 253 -7.83 18.45 -30.40
CA VAL A 253 -7.58 17.44 -29.36
C VAL A 253 -8.35 16.17 -29.66
N LEU A 254 -7.67 15.04 -29.66
CA LEU A 254 -8.26 13.71 -29.75
C LEU A 254 -8.15 13.02 -28.39
N LEU A 255 -9.28 12.57 -27.86
CA LEU A 255 -9.34 11.70 -26.68
C LEU A 255 -9.57 10.26 -27.07
N LEU A 256 -8.70 9.37 -26.63
CA LEU A 256 -8.88 7.93 -26.67
C LEU A 256 -9.16 7.42 -25.25
N GLY A 257 -10.42 7.09 -24.99
CA GLY A 257 -10.92 6.72 -23.67
C GLY A 257 -11.65 7.86 -22.95
N THR A 258 -12.67 7.49 -22.18
CA THR A 258 -13.56 8.42 -21.45
C THR A 258 -13.32 8.39 -19.94
N GLY A 259 -12.11 8.00 -19.52
CA GLY A 259 -11.72 8.00 -18.12
C GLY A 259 -11.70 9.41 -17.51
N LYS A 260 -11.80 9.47 -16.17
CA LYS A 260 -11.84 10.76 -15.45
C LYS A 260 -10.64 11.65 -15.74
N MET A 261 -9.45 11.06 -15.86
CA MET A 261 -8.21 11.82 -16.15
C MET A 261 -8.25 12.40 -17.57
N SER A 262 -8.71 11.63 -18.58
CA SER A 262 -8.89 12.12 -19.94
C SER A 262 -9.87 13.28 -19.99
N GLU A 263 -11.02 13.16 -19.31
CA GLU A 263 -12.03 14.22 -19.22
C GLU A 263 -11.44 15.50 -18.65
N LEU A 264 -10.72 15.42 -17.53
CA LEU A 264 -10.12 16.58 -16.87
C LEU A 264 -9.02 17.21 -17.73
N SER A 265 -8.18 16.40 -18.38
CA SER A 265 -7.12 16.90 -19.27
C SER A 265 -7.68 17.63 -20.49
N ALA A 266 -8.71 17.07 -21.11
CA ALA A 266 -9.38 17.72 -22.23
C ALA A 266 -10.07 19.02 -21.82
N ARG A 267 -10.74 19.03 -20.67
CA ARG A 267 -11.37 20.25 -20.13
C ARG A 267 -10.35 21.37 -19.96
N SER A 268 -9.21 21.06 -19.33
CA SER A 268 -8.14 22.07 -19.15
C SER A 268 -7.65 22.64 -20.48
N MET A 269 -7.58 21.83 -21.53
CA MET A 269 -7.17 22.28 -22.87
C MET A 269 -8.26 23.12 -23.54
N VAL A 270 -9.53 22.72 -23.45
CA VAL A 270 -10.67 23.47 -23.99
C VAL A 270 -10.80 24.81 -23.29
N ASP A 271 -10.73 24.85 -21.96
CA ASP A 271 -10.77 26.11 -21.18
C ASP A 271 -9.58 27.05 -21.50
N SER A 272 -8.51 26.48 -22.10
CA SER A 272 -7.32 27.20 -22.54
C SER A 272 -7.29 27.53 -24.04
N GLY A 273 -8.43 27.39 -24.77
CA GLY A 273 -8.60 27.82 -26.15
C GLY A 273 -8.47 26.73 -27.21
N ALA A 274 -8.37 25.44 -26.83
CA ALA A 274 -8.36 24.37 -27.84
C ALA A 274 -9.60 24.42 -28.73
N GLY A 275 -9.40 24.33 -30.04
CA GLY A 275 -10.44 24.66 -31.04
C GLY A 275 -11.48 23.57 -31.23
N SER A 276 -11.12 22.30 -31.08
CA SER A 276 -12.06 21.18 -31.21
C SER A 276 -11.60 19.94 -30.46
N VAL A 277 -12.57 19.16 -29.97
CA VAL A 277 -12.35 17.88 -29.29
C VAL A 277 -13.07 16.77 -30.04
N VAL A 278 -12.34 15.69 -30.33
CA VAL A 278 -12.91 14.44 -30.83
C VAL A 278 -12.73 13.39 -29.75
N VAL A 279 -13.78 12.64 -29.44
CA VAL A 279 -13.77 11.60 -28.42
C VAL A 279 -14.00 10.23 -29.04
N ILE A 280 -13.14 9.28 -28.72
CA ILE A 280 -13.28 7.87 -29.10
C ILE A 280 -13.24 7.02 -27.83
N ASP A 281 -14.19 6.10 -27.70
CA ASP A 281 -14.26 5.09 -26.63
C ASP A 281 -14.83 3.79 -27.19
N GLN A 282 -14.57 2.68 -26.50
CA GLN A 282 -15.19 1.37 -26.83
C GLN A 282 -16.72 1.45 -26.71
N SER A 283 -17.24 2.28 -25.80
CA SER A 283 -18.65 2.58 -25.65
C SER A 283 -19.02 3.83 -26.44
N PRO A 284 -19.76 3.71 -27.55
CA PRO A 284 -20.18 4.89 -28.34
C PRO A 284 -21.08 5.85 -27.56
N THR A 285 -21.76 5.35 -26.53
CA THR A 285 -22.60 6.19 -25.66
C THR A 285 -21.75 7.09 -24.79
N ARG A 286 -20.72 6.52 -24.10
CA ARG A 286 -19.77 7.31 -23.28
C ARG A 286 -19.01 8.33 -24.13
N ALA A 287 -18.59 7.94 -25.35
CA ALA A 287 -17.92 8.85 -26.25
C ALA A 287 -18.80 10.06 -26.61
N ARG A 288 -20.08 9.84 -26.90
CA ARG A 288 -21.04 10.93 -27.20
C ARG A 288 -21.30 11.82 -26.00
N GLU A 289 -21.61 11.24 -24.86
CA GLU A 289 -21.84 11.99 -23.61
C GLU A 289 -20.66 12.90 -23.25
N LEU A 290 -19.42 12.39 -23.42
CA LEU A 290 -18.24 13.18 -23.13
C LEU A 290 -17.99 14.24 -24.22
N ALA A 291 -18.16 13.93 -25.50
CA ALA A 291 -18.01 14.88 -26.58
C ALA A 291 -18.99 16.08 -26.46
N GLU A 292 -20.26 15.81 -26.10
CA GLU A 292 -21.29 16.83 -25.87
C GLU A 292 -20.87 17.83 -24.77
N LYS A 293 -20.22 17.38 -23.69
CA LYS A 293 -19.71 18.25 -22.62
C LYS A 293 -18.67 19.29 -23.10
N PHE A 294 -18.01 19.02 -24.22
CA PHE A 294 -16.99 19.89 -24.80
C PHE A 294 -17.46 20.60 -26.07
N GLY A 295 -18.71 20.42 -26.48
CA GLY A 295 -19.17 20.90 -27.78
C GLY A 295 -18.42 20.25 -28.95
N GLY A 296 -17.85 19.07 -28.71
CA GLY A 296 -17.02 18.30 -29.65
C GLY A 296 -17.81 17.22 -30.39
N THR A 297 -17.10 16.30 -31.02
CA THR A 297 -17.70 15.20 -31.78
C THR A 297 -17.20 13.84 -31.28
N ALA A 298 -18.10 12.84 -31.28
CA ALA A 298 -17.71 11.46 -31.04
C ALA A 298 -17.38 10.75 -32.37
N ALA A 299 -16.33 9.94 -32.37
CA ALA A 299 -15.97 9.09 -33.49
C ALA A 299 -15.90 7.60 -33.06
N ARG A 300 -15.96 6.69 -34.04
CA ARG A 300 -15.85 5.26 -33.79
C ARG A 300 -14.37 4.85 -33.67
N LEU A 301 -14.11 3.77 -32.94
CA LEU A 301 -12.74 3.23 -32.83
C LEU A 301 -12.12 2.89 -34.19
N ALA A 302 -12.93 2.47 -35.15
CA ALA A 302 -12.48 2.22 -36.53
C ALA A 302 -11.97 3.48 -37.25
N ASP A 303 -12.43 4.65 -36.85
CA ASP A 303 -12.06 5.94 -37.45
C ASP A 303 -10.83 6.59 -36.76
N ARG A 304 -10.23 5.90 -35.74
CA ARG A 304 -9.12 6.44 -34.92
C ARG A 304 -7.95 6.92 -35.77
N TRP A 305 -7.64 6.21 -36.84
CA TRP A 305 -6.58 6.55 -37.77
C TRP A 305 -6.78 7.96 -38.37
N ASN A 306 -7.93 8.18 -39.00
CA ASN A 306 -8.27 9.44 -39.60
C ASN A 306 -8.34 10.58 -38.57
N CYS A 307 -8.73 10.28 -37.34
CA CYS A 307 -8.76 11.26 -36.26
C CYS A 307 -7.32 11.65 -35.82
N MET A 308 -6.40 10.67 -35.71
CA MET A 308 -4.99 10.92 -35.40
C MET A 308 -4.28 11.73 -36.49
N LEU A 309 -4.58 11.49 -37.75
CA LEU A 309 -4.03 12.27 -38.85
C LEU A 309 -4.38 13.76 -38.76
N ARG A 310 -5.52 14.09 -38.17
CA ARG A 310 -6.03 15.48 -38.06
C ARG A 310 -5.74 16.10 -36.70
N ALA A 311 -5.45 15.35 -35.68
CA ALA A 311 -5.21 15.85 -34.33
C ALA A 311 -3.85 16.58 -34.23
N ASP A 312 -3.77 17.55 -33.36
CA ASP A 312 -2.51 18.16 -32.93
C ASP A 312 -2.05 17.57 -31.59
N ILE A 313 -3.02 17.22 -30.72
CA ILE A 313 -2.80 16.62 -29.41
C ILE A 313 -3.67 15.36 -29.29
N VAL A 314 -3.09 14.26 -28.87
CA VAL A 314 -3.79 13.01 -28.52
C VAL A 314 -3.59 12.74 -27.05
N ILE A 315 -4.67 12.48 -26.33
CA ILE A 315 -4.65 12.04 -24.93
C ILE A 315 -5.23 10.63 -24.90
N THR A 316 -4.46 9.68 -24.38
CA THR A 316 -4.88 8.27 -24.28
C THR A 316 -5.03 7.84 -22.83
N ALA A 317 -6.15 7.20 -22.52
CA ALA A 317 -6.42 6.48 -21.26
C ALA A 317 -7.62 5.55 -21.45
N THR A 318 -7.42 4.50 -22.24
CA THR A 318 -8.49 3.57 -22.63
C THR A 318 -8.73 2.50 -21.58
N GLY A 319 -7.73 2.20 -20.74
CA GLY A 319 -7.76 1.08 -19.81
C GLY A 319 -7.76 -0.29 -20.49
N CYS A 320 -7.39 -0.35 -21.78
CA CYS A 320 -7.23 -1.60 -22.50
C CYS A 320 -6.03 -2.38 -22.00
N SER A 321 -6.12 -3.71 -22.05
CA SER A 321 -5.00 -4.61 -21.73
C SER A 321 -3.98 -4.75 -22.86
N HIS A 322 -4.21 -4.10 -23.99
CA HIS A 322 -3.36 -4.17 -25.19
C HIS A 322 -3.07 -2.76 -25.70
N VAL A 323 -1.94 -2.63 -26.36
CA VAL A 323 -1.49 -1.38 -26.99
C VAL A 323 -2.49 -0.94 -28.07
N VAL A 324 -2.87 0.34 -28.03
CA VAL A 324 -3.81 0.96 -28.97
C VAL A 324 -3.07 1.60 -30.16
N LEU A 325 -1.81 2.03 -29.97
CA LEU A 325 -0.96 2.59 -31.01
C LEU A 325 0.41 1.93 -31.01
N THR A 326 0.72 1.18 -32.07
CA THR A 326 2.02 0.55 -32.26
C THR A 326 3.02 1.51 -32.94
N ARG A 327 4.31 1.19 -32.87
CA ARG A 327 5.35 1.94 -33.55
C ARG A 327 5.14 1.99 -35.07
N GLU A 328 4.77 0.86 -35.69
CA GLU A 328 4.52 0.80 -37.15
C GLU A 328 3.35 1.70 -37.58
N GLU A 329 2.28 1.75 -36.79
CA GLU A 329 1.16 2.64 -37.02
C GLU A 329 1.59 4.11 -36.86
N ALA A 330 2.37 4.41 -35.84
CA ALA A 330 2.90 5.74 -35.58
C ALA A 330 3.80 6.25 -36.70
N GLU A 331 4.69 5.39 -37.24
CA GLU A 331 5.54 5.72 -38.39
C GLU A 331 4.71 6.07 -39.65
N ARG A 332 3.64 5.31 -39.92
CA ARG A 332 2.72 5.61 -41.01
C ARG A 332 1.97 6.92 -40.83
N ILE A 333 1.46 7.16 -39.60
CA ILE A 333 0.80 8.43 -39.26
C ILE A 333 1.77 9.61 -39.47
N ALA A 334 3.01 9.51 -39.02
CA ALA A 334 4.01 10.55 -39.15
C ALA A 334 4.31 10.89 -40.63
N ILE A 335 4.42 9.86 -41.49
CA ILE A 335 4.63 10.03 -42.93
C ILE A 335 3.43 10.72 -43.59
N GLU A 336 2.20 10.25 -43.32
CA GLU A 336 0.97 10.84 -43.90
C GLU A 336 0.75 12.28 -43.44
N ARG A 337 1.23 12.62 -42.24
CA ARG A 337 1.21 14.00 -41.69
C ARG A 337 2.35 14.86 -42.22
N ASN A 338 3.19 14.37 -43.13
CA ASN A 338 4.40 15.07 -43.56
C ASN A 338 5.31 15.47 -42.39
N ARG A 339 5.37 14.65 -41.35
CA ARG A 339 6.12 14.84 -40.09
C ARG A 339 5.74 16.13 -39.32
N VAL A 340 4.55 16.64 -39.55
CA VAL A 340 3.99 17.72 -38.71
C VAL A 340 3.76 17.14 -37.29
N ALA A 341 4.26 17.84 -36.29
CA ALA A 341 4.27 17.38 -34.93
C ALA A 341 2.91 16.88 -34.43
N LEU A 342 2.88 15.69 -33.88
CA LEU A 342 1.75 15.12 -33.13
C LEU A 342 2.21 14.89 -31.69
N VAL A 343 1.57 15.55 -30.75
CA VAL A 343 1.83 15.34 -29.33
C VAL A 343 0.90 14.26 -28.81
N ILE A 344 1.47 13.20 -28.27
CA ILE A 344 0.72 12.10 -27.66
C ILE A 344 1.03 12.06 -26.15
N MET A 345 -0.01 12.16 -25.36
CA MET A 345 0.03 12.08 -23.89
C MET A 345 -0.64 10.78 -23.45
N ASP A 346 0.17 9.78 -23.16
CA ASP A 346 -0.31 8.49 -22.69
C ASP A 346 -0.42 8.47 -21.16
N ILE A 347 -1.63 8.68 -20.68
CA ILE A 347 -1.97 8.66 -19.25
C ILE A 347 -2.71 7.39 -18.85
N GLY A 348 -2.71 6.38 -19.73
CA GLY A 348 -3.28 5.05 -19.52
C GLY A 348 -2.46 4.19 -18.55
N MET A 349 -3.14 3.29 -17.87
CA MET A 349 -2.54 2.22 -17.09
C MET A 349 -3.37 0.93 -17.29
N PRO A 350 -2.83 -0.08 -17.95
CA PRO A 350 -1.55 -0.10 -18.69
C PRO A 350 -1.47 0.94 -19.81
N ARG A 351 -0.26 1.19 -20.34
CA ARG A 351 -0.05 2.13 -21.44
C ARG A 351 -0.82 1.73 -22.70
N ASP A 352 -1.38 2.73 -23.35
CA ASP A 352 -2.08 2.57 -24.63
C ASP A 352 -1.12 2.64 -25.83
N VAL A 353 0.08 3.24 -25.65
CA VAL A 353 1.04 3.50 -26.71
C VAL A 353 2.32 2.72 -26.49
N GLU A 354 2.81 2.09 -27.56
CA GLU A 354 4.07 1.35 -27.52
C GLU A 354 5.25 2.31 -27.20
N PRO A 355 6.16 1.96 -26.27
CA PRO A 355 7.25 2.86 -25.86
C PRO A 355 8.14 3.33 -27.01
N ASP A 356 8.42 2.47 -27.98
CA ASP A 356 9.27 2.79 -29.13
C ASP A 356 8.67 3.84 -30.09
N VAL A 357 7.42 4.24 -29.90
CA VAL A 357 6.80 5.38 -30.61
C VAL A 357 7.54 6.70 -30.32
N CYS A 358 8.18 6.83 -29.15
CA CYS A 358 9.02 7.99 -28.83
C CYS A 358 10.19 8.22 -29.80
N ARG A 359 10.57 7.19 -30.58
CA ARG A 359 11.65 7.25 -31.57
C ARG A 359 11.17 7.64 -32.97
N VAL A 360 9.87 7.82 -33.16
CA VAL A 360 9.29 8.16 -34.46
C VAL A 360 9.37 9.67 -34.70
N ASP A 361 10.04 10.07 -35.76
CA ASP A 361 10.21 11.45 -36.16
C ASP A 361 8.86 12.13 -36.46
N GLY A 362 8.58 13.25 -35.83
CA GLY A 362 7.29 13.96 -35.94
C GLY A 362 6.26 13.54 -34.88
N ILE A 363 6.59 12.60 -33.98
CA ILE A 363 5.75 12.24 -32.84
C ILE A 363 6.46 12.58 -31.53
N LEU A 364 5.78 13.26 -30.65
CA LEU A 364 6.24 13.60 -29.30
C LEU A 364 5.40 12.81 -28.30
N LEU A 365 5.94 11.69 -27.83
CA LEU A 365 5.27 10.83 -26.86
C LEU A 365 5.70 11.20 -25.44
N TYR A 366 4.72 11.44 -24.58
CA TYR A 366 4.88 11.66 -23.15
C TYR A 366 3.96 10.69 -22.40
N ASP A 367 4.55 9.83 -21.62
CA ASP A 367 3.85 8.97 -20.66
C ASP A 367 3.71 9.68 -19.29
N LEU A 368 3.18 8.97 -18.31
CA LEU A 368 2.99 9.51 -16.95
C LEU A 368 4.30 10.02 -16.32
N ASP A 369 5.42 9.32 -16.55
CA ASP A 369 6.73 9.72 -16.03
C ASP A 369 7.27 10.96 -16.78
N GLY A 370 7.06 11.02 -18.09
CA GLY A 370 7.40 12.19 -18.91
C GLY A 370 6.62 13.45 -18.53
N LEU A 371 5.34 13.31 -18.18
CA LEU A 371 4.52 14.41 -17.69
C LEU A 371 4.98 14.91 -16.33
N GLU A 372 5.43 14.03 -15.43
CA GLU A 372 5.99 14.42 -14.14
C GLU A 372 7.22 15.33 -14.29
N HIS A 373 8.11 14.97 -15.22
CA HIS A 373 9.33 15.75 -15.44
C HIS A 373 9.06 17.17 -15.97
N ALA A 374 7.98 17.34 -16.74
CA ALA A 374 7.62 18.65 -17.31
C ALA A 374 7.18 19.68 -16.25
N VAL A 375 6.75 19.24 -15.05
CA VAL A 375 6.13 20.10 -14.02
C VAL A 375 7.08 20.59 -12.93
N LYS A 376 8.28 20.01 -12.79
CA LYS A 376 9.19 20.22 -11.64
C LYS A 376 9.84 21.62 -11.51
N ASN A 377 9.25 22.70 -12.03
CA ASN A 377 9.93 24.00 -12.15
C ASN A 377 9.84 24.98 -10.95
N ASN A 378 9.15 24.67 -9.83
CA ASN A 378 9.03 25.60 -8.68
C ASN A 378 9.69 25.07 -7.39
N ALA A 379 11.03 25.04 -7.38
CA ALA A 379 11.79 24.26 -6.40
C ALA A 379 11.85 24.81 -4.95
N ALA A 380 11.64 26.09 -4.68
CA ALA A 380 11.84 26.67 -3.34
C ALA A 380 10.57 26.62 -2.46
N GLU A 381 9.44 27.09 -2.99
CA GLU A 381 8.13 27.06 -2.32
C GLU A 381 7.67 25.60 -2.12
N TYR A 382 7.95 24.74 -3.11
CA TYR A 382 7.74 23.30 -3.04
C TYR A 382 8.46 22.68 -1.83
N ARG A 383 9.75 22.94 -1.65
CA ARG A 383 10.55 22.36 -0.55
C ARG A 383 10.06 22.79 0.83
N SER A 384 9.70 24.06 1.02
CA SER A 384 9.22 24.55 2.31
C SER A 384 7.88 23.93 2.69
N THR A 385 6.95 23.82 1.75
CA THR A 385 5.63 23.20 1.97
C THR A 385 5.73 21.69 2.26
N VAL A 386 6.61 20.98 1.54
CA VAL A 386 6.88 19.56 1.81
C VAL A 386 7.45 19.37 3.22
N ALA A 387 8.44 20.15 3.61
CA ALA A 387 9.05 20.06 4.94
C ALA A 387 8.05 20.34 6.07
N GLU A 388 7.12 21.27 5.87
CA GLU A 388 6.07 21.56 6.84
C GLU A 388 5.08 20.39 6.94
N ALA A 389 4.65 19.83 5.82
CA ALA A 389 3.76 18.68 5.76
C ALA A 389 4.41 17.43 6.40
N GLU A 390 5.69 17.17 6.12
CA GLU A 390 6.46 16.07 6.72
C GLU A 390 6.56 16.21 8.24
N ARG A 391 6.74 17.43 8.76
CA ARG A 391 6.75 17.67 10.21
C ARG A 391 5.41 17.35 10.86
N ILE A 392 4.30 17.72 10.24
CA ILE A 392 2.95 17.39 10.74
C ILE A 392 2.78 15.86 10.73
N ILE A 393 3.15 15.19 9.64
CA ILE A 393 3.02 13.74 9.50
C ILE A 393 3.87 13.01 10.54
N ALA A 394 5.11 13.41 10.76
CA ALA A 394 5.99 12.78 11.73
C ALA A 394 5.43 12.89 13.16
N ALA A 395 4.95 14.08 13.55
CA ALA A 395 4.32 14.28 14.84
C ALA A 395 3.06 13.41 15.04
N GLU A 396 2.23 13.30 13.99
CA GLU A 396 1.03 12.49 14.03
C GLU A 396 1.33 10.98 14.03
N ALA A 397 2.34 10.53 13.31
CA ALA A 397 2.78 9.14 13.30
C ALA A 397 3.29 8.73 14.68
N GLN A 398 4.11 9.56 15.31
CA GLN A 398 4.62 9.32 16.66
C GLN A 398 3.48 9.25 17.69
N ALA A 399 2.53 10.19 17.64
CA ALA A 399 1.39 10.22 18.55
C ALA A 399 0.46 9.00 18.37
N PHE A 400 0.24 8.57 17.12
CA PHE A 400 -0.63 7.44 16.80
C PHE A 400 0.01 6.09 17.09
N ARG A 401 1.34 5.96 16.93
CA ARG A 401 2.09 4.76 17.32
C ARG A 401 1.82 4.36 18.77
N GLY A 402 1.89 5.32 19.70
CA GLY A 402 1.59 5.05 21.11
C GLY A 402 0.19 4.48 21.32
N LYS A 403 -0.80 4.90 20.50
CA LYS A 403 -2.16 4.33 20.56
C LYS A 403 -2.22 2.90 20.04
N LEU A 404 -1.57 2.62 18.90
CA LEU A 404 -1.54 1.28 18.33
C LEU A 404 -0.86 0.28 19.27
N GLN A 405 0.25 0.66 19.89
CA GLN A 405 0.93 -0.17 20.88
C GLN A 405 0.05 -0.44 22.10
N ALA A 406 -0.62 0.57 22.61
CA ALA A 406 -1.56 0.40 23.73
C ALA A 406 -2.72 -0.55 23.36
N GLU A 407 -3.16 -0.54 22.10
CA GLU A 407 -4.23 -1.39 21.62
C GLU A 407 -3.79 -2.84 21.37
N SER A 408 -2.55 -3.09 20.97
CA SER A 408 -2.00 -4.45 20.80
C SER A 408 -1.90 -5.21 22.12
N MET A 409 -1.80 -4.51 23.25
CA MET A 409 -1.75 -5.11 24.58
C MET A 409 -3.12 -5.52 25.14
N VAL A 410 -4.20 -5.01 24.57
CA VAL A 410 -5.56 -5.30 25.07
C VAL A 410 -5.86 -6.80 25.12
N PRO A 411 -5.53 -7.64 24.12
CA PRO A 411 -5.78 -9.07 24.19
C PRO A 411 -5.05 -9.76 25.35
N ILE A 412 -3.83 -9.34 25.65
CA ILE A 412 -3.01 -9.88 26.75
C ILE A 412 -3.60 -9.51 28.10
N ILE A 413 -4.04 -8.25 28.25
CA ILE A 413 -4.72 -7.79 29.48
C ILE A 413 -6.04 -8.55 29.69
N VAL A 414 -6.78 -8.82 28.61
CA VAL A 414 -8.02 -9.60 28.67
C VAL A 414 -7.72 -11.06 29.05
N ALA A 415 -6.70 -11.69 28.43
CA ALA A 415 -6.29 -13.05 28.75
C ALA A 415 -5.82 -13.17 30.22
N LEU A 416 -5.01 -12.20 30.68
CA LEU A 416 -4.57 -12.13 32.07
C LEU A 416 -5.77 -12.03 33.03
N ARG A 417 -6.72 -11.15 32.73
CA ARG A 417 -7.91 -11.01 33.55
C ARG A 417 -8.71 -12.31 33.61
N HIS A 418 -8.92 -12.95 32.48
CA HIS A 418 -9.59 -14.26 32.39
C HIS A 418 -8.89 -15.30 33.26
N ARG A 419 -7.55 -15.36 33.19
CA ARG A 419 -6.75 -16.31 33.96
C ARG A 419 -6.84 -16.04 35.46
N LEU A 420 -6.78 -14.78 35.87
CA LEU A 420 -6.97 -14.39 37.28
C LEU A 420 -8.38 -14.71 37.78
N ASP A 421 -9.42 -14.45 36.98
CA ASP A 421 -10.82 -14.81 37.30
C ASP A 421 -10.96 -16.34 37.46
N GLU A 422 -10.30 -17.14 36.65
CA GLU A 422 -10.33 -18.60 36.71
C GLU A 422 -9.64 -19.13 37.97
N ILE A 423 -8.43 -18.61 38.31
CA ILE A 423 -7.71 -18.97 39.53
C ILE A 423 -8.56 -18.60 40.76
N CYS A 424 -9.08 -17.38 40.82
CA CYS A 424 -9.88 -16.97 41.97
C CYS A 424 -11.18 -17.77 42.11
N ARG A 425 -11.79 -18.18 41.02
CA ARG A 425 -12.99 -19.03 41.06
C ARG A 425 -12.68 -20.39 41.65
N GLN A 426 -11.58 -21.05 41.21
CA GLN A 426 -11.15 -22.33 41.70
C GLN A 426 -10.85 -22.27 43.21
N GLU A 427 -10.10 -21.26 43.65
CA GLU A 427 -9.77 -21.10 45.08
C GLU A 427 -11.01 -20.78 45.91
N LEU A 428 -11.95 -20.00 45.37
CA LEU A 428 -13.19 -19.66 46.08
C LEU A 428 -14.12 -20.88 46.20
N GLU A 429 -14.23 -21.69 45.16
CA GLU A 429 -14.97 -22.96 45.21
C GLU A 429 -14.39 -23.91 46.28
N SER A 430 -13.07 -24.10 46.28
CA SER A 430 -12.38 -24.90 47.30
C SER A 430 -12.59 -24.37 48.71
N PHE A 431 -12.52 -23.04 48.89
CA PHE A 431 -12.75 -22.42 50.18
C PHE A 431 -14.20 -22.58 50.68
N ILE A 432 -15.18 -22.50 49.79
CA ILE A 432 -16.60 -22.71 50.11
C ILE A 432 -16.84 -24.17 50.49
N GLU A 433 -16.21 -25.12 49.83
CA GLU A 433 -16.30 -26.54 50.17
C GLU A 433 -15.68 -26.87 51.54
N GLU A 434 -14.51 -26.26 51.86
CA GLU A 434 -13.81 -26.54 53.12
C GLU A 434 -14.46 -25.84 54.34
N ARG A 435 -15.01 -24.66 54.16
CA ARG A 435 -15.46 -23.77 55.27
C ARG A 435 -16.95 -23.46 55.27
N GLY A 436 -17.69 -23.92 54.26
CA GLY A 436 -19.14 -23.69 54.16
C GLY A 436 -19.97 -24.49 55.14
N PRO A 437 -21.30 -24.33 55.16
CA PRO A 437 -22.06 -23.44 54.25
C PRO A 437 -22.03 -21.95 54.63
N PHE A 438 -21.94 -21.08 53.63
CA PHE A 438 -22.05 -19.64 53.80
C PHE A 438 -23.47 -19.13 53.54
N THR A 439 -23.84 -18.04 54.17
CA THR A 439 -25.09 -17.33 53.83
C THR A 439 -24.95 -16.68 52.44
N ARG A 440 -26.07 -16.43 51.78
CA ARG A 440 -26.10 -15.75 50.48
C ARG A 440 -25.40 -14.38 50.47
N GLU A 441 -25.49 -13.65 51.56
CA GLU A 441 -24.80 -12.38 51.74
C GLU A 441 -23.27 -12.53 51.86
N GLN A 442 -22.83 -13.54 52.59
CA GLN A 442 -21.40 -13.86 52.72
C GLN A 442 -20.80 -14.30 51.38
N ASP A 443 -21.51 -15.16 50.66
CA ASP A 443 -21.10 -15.63 49.35
C ASP A 443 -20.98 -14.47 48.32
N GLN A 444 -21.97 -13.60 48.26
CA GLN A 444 -21.93 -12.38 47.43
C GLN A 444 -20.78 -11.46 47.83
N SER A 445 -20.47 -11.33 49.13
CA SER A 445 -19.37 -10.49 49.59
C SER A 445 -18.01 -11.07 49.21
N LEU A 446 -17.83 -12.38 49.29
CA LEU A 446 -16.62 -13.06 48.85
C LEU A 446 -16.37 -12.87 47.34
N HIS A 447 -17.40 -13.08 46.54
CA HIS A 447 -17.32 -12.83 45.08
C HIS A 447 -17.05 -11.36 44.75
N ALA A 448 -17.62 -10.43 45.48
CA ALA A 448 -17.38 -8.99 45.26
C ALA A 448 -15.94 -8.58 45.60
N ILE A 449 -15.38 -9.09 46.69
CA ILE A 449 -13.98 -8.81 47.10
C ILE A 449 -13.00 -9.39 46.09
N THR A 450 -13.17 -10.68 45.72
CA THR A 450 -12.31 -11.32 44.71
C THR A 450 -12.33 -10.59 43.38
N SER A 451 -13.50 -10.22 42.90
CA SER A 451 -13.65 -9.46 41.67
C SER A 451 -12.95 -8.08 41.72
N GLN A 452 -13.02 -7.38 42.88
CA GLN A 452 -12.32 -6.12 43.07
C GLN A 452 -10.79 -6.30 43.09
N VAL A 453 -10.28 -7.35 43.72
CA VAL A 453 -8.84 -7.65 43.77
C VAL A 453 -8.32 -7.91 42.35
N ILE A 454 -8.99 -8.76 41.55
CA ILE A 454 -8.64 -9.05 40.18
C ILE A 454 -8.62 -7.76 39.34
N LYS A 455 -9.66 -6.94 39.47
CA LYS A 455 -9.75 -5.66 38.75
C LYS A 455 -8.59 -4.72 39.11
N LYS A 456 -8.18 -4.64 40.37
CA LYS A 456 -7.03 -3.84 40.78
C LYS A 456 -5.72 -4.37 40.22
N ILE A 457 -5.46 -5.67 40.32
CA ILE A 457 -4.24 -6.29 39.81
C ILE A 457 -4.14 -6.09 38.28
N ALA A 458 -5.20 -6.42 37.54
CA ALA A 458 -5.22 -6.29 36.09
C ALA A 458 -5.07 -4.81 35.64
N SER A 459 -5.69 -3.86 36.37
CA SER A 459 -5.58 -2.43 36.05
C SER A 459 -4.21 -1.85 36.36
N SER A 460 -3.53 -2.30 37.44
CA SER A 460 -2.16 -1.88 37.76
C SER A 460 -1.18 -2.37 36.69
N LEU A 461 -1.25 -3.64 36.35
CA LEU A 461 -0.40 -4.21 35.28
C LEU A 461 -0.64 -3.54 33.93
N ALA A 462 -1.91 -3.29 33.60
CA ALA A 462 -2.26 -2.59 32.36
C ALA A 462 -1.73 -1.16 32.30
N ARG A 463 -1.64 -0.48 33.44
CA ARG A 463 -1.07 0.86 33.53
C ARG A 463 0.44 0.82 33.37
N GLU A 464 1.14 -0.04 34.11
CA GLU A 464 2.60 -0.20 34.02
C GLU A 464 3.04 -0.56 32.58
N LEU A 465 2.36 -1.52 31.93
CA LEU A 465 2.64 -1.90 30.56
C LEU A 465 2.46 -0.74 29.57
N LYS A 466 1.52 0.18 29.81
CA LYS A 466 1.28 1.35 28.95
C LYS A 466 2.26 2.50 29.19
N GLU A 467 2.82 2.61 30.38
CA GLU A 467 3.70 3.69 30.80
C GLU A 467 5.18 3.41 30.50
N LEU A 468 5.54 2.18 30.11
CA LEU A 468 6.90 1.84 29.71
C LEU A 468 7.31 2.60 28.44
N PRO A 469 8.43 3.35 28.46
CA PRO A 469 8.80 4.26 27.38
C PRO A 469 9.39 3.55 26.16
N GLU A 470 10.00 2.37 26.35
CA GLU A 470 10.69 1.64 25.29
C GLU A 470 9.92 0.38 24.87
N LYS A 471 9.82 0.18 23.56
CA LYS A 471 9.16 -1.00 22.96
C LYS A 471 9.77 -2.31 23.47
N GLU A 472 11.10 -2.36 23.55
CA GLU A 472 11.84 -3.55 24.00
C GLU A 472 11.53 -3.91 25.45
N GLU A 473 11.34 -2.92 26.33
CA GLU A 473 10.95 -3.15 27.72
C GLU A 473 9.49 -3.61 27.83
N GLN A 474 8.60 -3.05 27.03
CA GLN A 474 7.21 -3.49 26.93
C GLN A 474 7.11 -4.93 26.46
N GLU A 475 7.88 -5.31 25.45
CA GLU A 475 7.96 -6.67 24.91
C GLU A 475 8.46 -7.67 25.96
N LYS A 476 9.55 -7.35 26.65
CA LYS A 476 10.09 -8.16 27.75
C LYS A 476 9.09 -8.36 28.88
N MET A 477 8.41 -7.31 29.26
CA MET A 477 7.40 -7.37 30.33
C MET A 477 6.17 -8.19 29.89
N THR A 478 5.72 -8.00 28.65
CA THR A 478 4.61 -8.76 28.05
C THR A 478 4.93 -10.26 28.00
N ALA A 479 6.12 -10.62 27.53
CA ALA A 479 6.58 -12.02 27.51
C ALA A 479 6.69 -12.60 28.92
N ALA A 480 7.15 -11.81 29.88
CA ALA A 480 7.22 -12.23 31.28
C ALA A 480 5.82 -12.47 31.86
N VAL A 481 4.86 -11.59 31.64
CA VAL A 481 3.47 -11.75 32.09
C VAL A 481 2.83 -12.98 31.45
N THR A 482 2.98 -13.17 30.13
CA THR A 482 2.47 -14.34 29.41
C THR A 482 3.01 -15.64 29.99
N ARG A 483 4.31 -15.71 30.27
CA ARG A 483 4.96 -16.88 30.87
C ARG A 483 4.56 -17.13 32.31
N LEU A 484 4.54 -16.09 33.15
CA LEU A 484 4.23 -16.20 34.58
C LEU A 484 2.80 -16.65 34.84
N PHE A 485 1.87 -16.19 34.04
CA PHE A 485 0.44 -16.51 34.20
C PHE A 485 -0.01 -17.65 33.29
N HIS A 486 0.89 -18.27 32.53
CA HIS A 486 0.58 -19.33 31.55
C HIS A 486 -0.55 -18.93 30.60
N LEU A 487 -0.50 -17.69 30.10
CA LEU A 487 -1.52 -17.20 29.19
C LEU A 487 -1.38 -17.92 27.85
N GLU A 488 -2.47 -18.52 27.36
CA GLU A 488 -2.48 -19.05 26.00
C GLU A 488 -2.32 -17.89 25.01
N SER A 489 -1.40 -18.04 24.06
CA SER A 489 -1.26 -17.06 22.98
C SER A 489 -2.61 -16.92 22.28
N PRO A 490 -3.10 -15.68 22.01
CA PRO A 490 -4.41 -15.44 21.38
C PRO A 490 -4.66 -16.23 20.10
N GLN A 491 -3.59 -16.71 19.47
CA GLN A 491 -3.60 -17.52 18.25
C GLN A 491 -4.18 -18.94 18.44
N ARG A 492 -4.10 -19.55 19.63
CA ARG A 492 -4.69 -20.89 19.88
C ARG A 492 -6.19 -20.83 20.20
N ALA A 493 -6.67 -19.75 20.80
CA ALA A 493 -8.09 -19.60 21.10
C ALA A 493 -8.95 -19.46 19.84
N SER A 494 -8.45 -18.81 18.77
CA SER A 494 -9.17 -18.71 17.50
C SER A 494 -9.12 -19.99 16.65
N ALA A 495 -8.09 -20.83 16.83
CA ALA A 495 -7.97 -22.13 16.14
C ALA A 495 -8.83 -23.21 16.82
N GLY A 496 -8.92 -23.22 18.16
CA GLY A 496 -9.76 -24.14 18.92
C GLY A 496 -11.24 -23.99 18.62
N THR A 497 -11.77 -22.78 18.64
CA THR A 497 -13.19 -22.49 18.33
C THR A 497 -13.56 -22.75 16.85
N ARG A 498 -12.59 -22.66 15.92
CA ARG A 498 -12.83 -23.04 14.50
C ARG A 498 -12.83 -24.56 14.30
N SER A 499 -12.01 -25.31 15.03
CA SER A 499 -11.94 -26.76 14.96
C SER A 499 -13.16 -27.43 15.62
N GLU A 500 -13.64 -26.91 16.73
CA GLU A 500 -14.84 -27.40 17.41
C GLU A 500 -16.11 -27.15 16.58
N LYS A 501 -16.30 -25.94 16.05
CA LYS A 501 -17.45 -25.63 15.14
C LYS A 501 -17.40 -26.42 13.82
N ARG A 502 -16.22 -26.80 13.34
CA ARG A 502 -16.08 -27.64 12.14
C ARG A 502 -16.42 -29.11 12.46
N ASN A 503 -16.07 -29.59 13.65
CA ASN A 503 -16.40 -30.94 14.12
C ASN A 503 -17.90 -31.09 14.45
N GLU A 504 -18.55 -30.08 15.04
CA GLU A 504 -20.00 -30.08 15.27
C GLU A 504 -20.78 -30.09 13.96
N ARG A 505 -20.44 -29.22 12.98
CA ARG A 505 -21.06 -29.22 11.65
C ARG A 505 -20.82 -30.50 10.85
N SER A 506 -19.70 -31.22 11.09
CA SER A 506 -19.44 -32.52 10.48
C SER A 506 -20.28 -33.62 11.14
N LYS A 507 -20.53 -33.53 12.46
CA LYS A 507 -21.42 -34.47 13.19
C LYS A 507 -22.89 -34.25 12.82
N GLU A 508 -23.34 -32.99 12.70
CA GLU A 508 -24.71 -32.69 12.26
C GLU A 508 -24.99 -33.14 10.82
N ARG A 509 -24.00 -33.04 9.91
CA ARG A 509 -24.14 -33.57 8.54
C ARG A 509 -24.13 -35.11 8.48
N ALA A 510 -23.45 -35.80 9.40
CA ALA A 510 -23.46 -37.26 9.46
C ALA A 510 -24.76 -37.83 10.04
N VAL A 511 -25.49 -37.07 10.87
CA VAL A 511 -26.80 -37.46 11.43
C VAL A 511 -27.96 -37.21 10.45
N ALA A 512 -27.77 -36.34 9.44
CA ALA A 512 -28.82 -36.01 8.43
C ALA A 512 -28.78 -36.94 7.21
N ILE A 513 -27.93 -37.97 7.16
CA ILE A 513 -27.80 -38.94 6.05
C ILE A 513 -28.18 -40.37 6.46
N ASN A 514 -28.67 -40.60 7.68
CA ASN A 514 -29.23 -41.90 8.10
C ASN A 514 -30.77 -41.80 8.29
#